data_95b2de4431569650abd538a6bec69826
#
_entry.id   95b2de4431569650abd538a6bec69826
#
_cell.length_a   1.000
_cell.length_b   1.000
_cell.length_c   1.000
_cell.angle_alpha   90.00
_cell.angle_beta   90.00
_cell.angle_gamma   90.00
#
_symmetry.space_group_name_H-M   'P 1'
#
loop_
_entity.id
_entity.type
_entity.pdbx_description
1 polymer ?
#
loop_
_entity_poly.entity_id
_entity_poly.type
_entity_poly.pdbx_seq_one_letter_code
_entity_poly.pdbx_strand_id
1 'polypeptide(L)'
;MINLTLEKFNADDSFVQSHEDFVPGSYSHLIVKDNGCGIPRANLEHLFEPFYTTKEVGKGTGLGLAMVFGAITSHKGIIKVESEEGKGTGFHVYLPLIEANEANPESSSGEAEEGLGETILTVDDNDTVRENYKAILTSLNYNVLEASNGLEAVDVFIRHQNEVMLIISDLVMPKLGGFEAIKQMEKVRSDVKVIFVTGYDKDEAMKDEGYSENYAVLSKPYSIESLSRAIRKKLDS
;
A
#
# COMPACT_ATOMS: atom_id res chain seq x y z
N MET A 1 -21.80 -11.63 13.21
CA MET A 1 -20.57 -11.15 13.90
C MET A 1 -19.37 -11.66 13.11
N ILE A 2 -18.35 -10.82 12.94
CA ILE A 2 -17.08 -11.22 12.31
C ILE A 2 -16.00 -11.09 13.37
N ASN A 3 -15.17 -12.12 13.50
CA ASN A 3 -13.99 -12.15 14.38
C ASN A 3 -12.73 -12.21 13.54
N LEU A 4 -11.75 -11.39 13.89
CA LEU A 4 -10.42 -11.36 13.30
C LEU A 4 -9.40 -11.78 14.35
N THR A 5 -8.55 -12.74 14.02
CA THR A 5 -7.44 -13.19 14.88
C THR A 5 -6.16 -13.18 14.06
N LEU A 6 -5.08 -12.67 14.64
CA LEU A 6 -3.76 -12.69 14.04
C LEU A 6 -2.78 -13.32 15.03
N GLU A 7 -2.06 -14.35 14.59
CA GLU A 7 -1.10 -15.06 15.43
C GLU A 7 0.13 -15.52 14.62
N LYS A 8 1.22 -15.82 15.30
CA LYS A 8 2.37 -16.47 14.68
C LYS A 8 2.15 -17.97 14.64
N PHE A 9 2.32 -18.57 13.47
CA PHE A 9 2.24 -20.02 13.24
C PHE A 9 3.59 -20.53 12.75
N ASN A 10 4.06 -21.66 13.33
CA ASN A 10 5.28 -22.32 12.89
C ASN A 10 4.93 -23.67 12.27
N ALA A 11 5.18 -23.81 10.97
CA ALA A 11 5.09 -25.07 10.27
C ALA A 11 6.43 -25.82 10.44
N ASP A 12 6.44 -26.83 11.30
CA ASP A 12 7.59 -27.72 11.46
C ASP A 12 7.57 -28.87 10.42
N ASP A 13 8.64 -29.62 10.35
CA ASP A 13 8.79 -30.74 9.40
C ASP A 13 7.68 -31.80 9.56
N SER A 14 7.18 -31.99 10.77
CA SER A 14 6.11 -32.96 11.04
C SER A 14 4.75 -32.47 10.53
N PHE A 15 4.50 -31.18 10.66
CA PHE A 15 3.30 -30.53 10.12
C PHE A 15 3.29 -30.55 8.58
N VAL A 16 4.41 -30.23 7.95
CA VAL A 16 4.56 -30.19 6.49
C VAL A 16 4.38 -31.57 5.86
N GLN A 17 4.82 -32.65 6.51
CA GLN A 17 4.59 -34.02 6.02
C GLN A 17 3.10 -34.38 5.85
N SER A 18 2.23 -33.73 6.62
CA SER A 18 0.77 -33.96 6.55
C SER A 18 0.03 -32.84 5.79
N HIS A 19 0.73 -31.79 5.36
CA HIS A 19 0.17 -30.60 4.69
C HIS A 19 1.07 -30.15 3.55
N GLU A 20 0.90 -30.78 2.37
CA GLU A 20 1.76 -30.60 1.20
C GLU A 20 1.85 -29.15 0.70
N ASP A 21 0.85 -28.31 1.02
CA ASP A 21 0.83 -26.89 0.64
C ASP A 21 1.84 -26.04 1.44
N PHE A 22 2.34 -26.53 2.57
CA PHE A 22 3.24 -25.77 3.45
C PHE A 22 4.70 -26.12 3.21
N VAL A 23 5.56 -25.11 3.38
CA VAL A 23 7.02 -25.27 3.52
C VAL A 23 7.41 -25.05 4.98
N PRO A 24 8.42 -25.72 5.50
CA PRO A 24 8.89 -25.46 6.86
C PRO A 24 9.24 -23.99 7.06
N GLY A 25 8.72 -23.37 8.12
CA GLY A 25 8.97 -21.95 8.39
C GLY A 25 7.95 -21.31 9.31
N SER A 26 8.17 -20.03 9.57
CA SER A 26 7.25 -19.19 10.34
C SER A 26 6.28 -18.46 9.42
N TYR A 27 5.02 -18.41 9.82
CA TYR A 27 3.94 -17.73 9.10
C TYR A 27 3.21 -16.76 10.02
N SER A 28 2.72 -15.68 9.44
CA SER A 28 1.62 -14.89 10.00
C SER A 28 0.32 -15.58 9.65
N HIS A 29 -0.46 -15.99 10.64
CA HIS A 29 -1.75 -16.67 10.48
C HIS A 29 -2.87 -15.71 10.81
N LEU A 30 -3.57 -15.22 9.78
CA LEU A 30 -4.77 -14.39 9.91
C LEU A 30 -6.00 -15.29 9.76
N ILE A 31 -6.88 -15.24 10.76
CA ILE A 31 -8.16 -15.93 10.76
C ILE A 31 -9.28 -14.90 10.65
N VAL A 32 -10.14 -15.06 9.66
CA VAL A 32 -11.37 -14.28 9.48
C VAL A 32 -12.54 -15.22 9.62
N LYS A 33 -13.29 -15.13 10.73
CA LYS A 33 -14.39 -16.06 11.04
C LYS A 33 -15.70 -15.31 11.21
N ASP A 34 -16.74 -15.77 10.52
CA ASP A 34 -18.10 -15.28 10.68
C ASP A 34 -19.05 -16.38 11.25
N ASN A 35 -20.18 -15.95 11.72
CA ASN A 35 -21.30 -16.81 12.15
C ASN A 35 -22.50 -16.69 11.19
N GLY A 36 -22.22 -16.58 9.90
CA GLY A 36 -23.21 -16.47 8.83
C GLY A 36 -23.87 -17.82 8.45
N CYS A 37 -24.41 -17.86 7.25
CA CYS A 37 -25.08 -19.06 6.74
C CYS A 37 -24.13 -20.22 6.38
N GLY A 38 -22.81 -19.97 6.37
CA GLY A 38 -21.83 -20.95 5.93
C GLY A 38 -21.89 -21.18 4.41
N ILE A 39 -21.04 -22.10 3.95
CA ILE A 39 -20.91 -22.45 2.53
C ILE A 39 -21.19 -23.94 2.36
N PRO A 40 -22.12 -24.33 1.48
CA PRO A 40 -22.37 -25.72 1.17
C PRO A 40 -21.11 -26.41 0.64
N ARG A 41 -20.88 -27.66 1.03
CA ARG A 41 -19.67 -28.41 0.68
C ARG A 41 -19.42 -28.49 -0.83
N ALA A 42 -20.48 -28.60 -1.63
CA ALA A 42 -20.37 -28.62 -3.09
C ALA A 42 -19.80 -27.32 -3.68
N ASN A 43 -19.89 -26.19 -2.97
CA ASN A 43 -19.42 -24.90 -3.45
C ASN A 43 -17.98 -24.59 -2.99
N LEU A 44 -17.46 -25.31 -2.00
CA LEU A 44 -16.12 -25.07 -1.46
C LEU A 44 -15.02 -25.33 -2.50
N GLU A 45 -15.20 -26.32 -3.38
CA GLU A 45 -14.23 -26.67 -4.41
C GLU A 45 -14.10 -25.59 -5.50
N HIS A 46 -15.15 -24.80 -5.71
CA HIS A 46 -15.21 -23.75 -6.74
C HIS A 46 -15.02 -22.34 -6.17
N LEU A 47 -14.81 -22.22 -4.87
CA LEU A 47 -14.86 -20.95 -4.15
C LEU A 47 -13.89 -19.88 -4.69
N PHE A 48 -12.74 -20.31 -5.18
CA PHE A 48 -11.68 -19.45 -5.72
C PHE A 48 -11.65 -19.39 -7.26
N GLU A 49 -12.60 -20.03 -7.95
CA GLU A 49 -12.69 -19.93 -9.39
C GLU A 49 -13.16 -18.53 -9.82
N PRO A 50 -12.50 -17.91 -10.80
CA PRO A 50 -12.96 -16.64 -11.35
C PRO A 50 -14.39 -16.74 -11.87
N PHE A 51 -15.19 -15.71 -11.60
CA PHE A 51 -16.59 -15.58 -11.98
C PHE A 51 -17.55 -16.57 -11.29
N TYR A 52 -17.09 -17.44 -10.42
CA TYR A 52 -17.97 -18.30 -9.64
C TYR A 52 -18.71 -17.49 -8.57
N THR A 53 -20.03 -17.59 -8.56
CA THR A 53 -20.88 -16.91 -7.58
C THR A 53 -22.21 -17.66 -7.40
N THR A 54 -22.65 -17.75 -6.17
CA THR A 54 -23.99 -18.27 -5.81
C THR A 54 -25.04 -17.16 -5.71
N LYS A 55 -24.64 -15.89 -5.91
CA LYS A 55 -25.56 -14.74 -5.89
C LYS A 55 -26.29 -14.63 -7.22
N GLU A 56 -27.48 -14.03 -7.19
CA GLU A 56 -28.27 -13.73 -8.38
C GLU A 56 -27.47 -12.92 -9.41
N VAL A 57 -27.81 -13.09 -10.67
CA VAL A 57 -27.19 -12.36 -11.78
C VAL A 57 -27.23 -10.84 -11.52
N GLY A 58 -26.06 -10.20 -11.53
CA GLY A 58 -25.89 -8.77 -11.26
C GLY A 58 -25.65 -8.40 -9.79
N LYS A 59 -25.75 -9.33 -8.84
CA LYS A 59 -25.46 -9.09 -7.41
C LYS A 59 -24.09 -9.55 -6.92
N GLY A 60 -23.29 -10.14 -7.80
CA GLY A 60 -21.92 -10.56 -7.49
C GLY A 60 -21.13 -10.76 -8.77
N THR A 61 -19.89 -10.28 -8.80
CA THR A 61 -18.97 -10.45 -9.95
C THR A 61 -18.27 -11.81 -9.96
N GLY A 62 -18.27 -12.54 -8.83
CA GLY A 62 -17.50 -13.78 -8.66
C GLY A 62 -15.98 -13.61 -8.73
N LEU A 63 -15.47 -12.37 -8.69
CA LEU A 63 -14.03 -12.08 -8.79
C LEU A 63 -13.36 -11.89 -7.42
N GLY A 64 -14.10 -11.53 -6.37
CA GLY A 64 -13.52 -11.13 -5.09
C GLY A 64 -12.60 -12.18 -4.47
N LEU A 65 -13.09 -13.42 -4.31
CA LEU A 65 -12.30 -14.49 -3.70
C LEU A 65 -11.19 -15.00 -4.62
N ALA A 66 -11.40 -15.00 -5.94
CA ALA A 66 -10.34 -15.31 -6.89
C ALA A 66 -9.18 -14.30 -6.82
N MET A 67 -9.47 -13.01 -6.68
CA MET A 67 -8.45 -11.96 -6.48
C MET A 67 -7.72 -12.14 -5.14
N VAL A 68 -8.44 -12.43 -4.06
CA VAL A 68 -7.82 -12.71 -2.75
C VAL A 68 -6.88 -13.91 -2.84
N PHE A 69 -7.32 -15.01 -3.47
CA PHE A 69 -6.50 -16.19 -3.70
C PHE A 69 -5.24 -15.86 -4.51
N GLY A 70 -5.38 -15.12 -5.61
CA GLY A 70 -4.26 -14.69 -6.44
C GLY A 70 -3.27 -13.82 -5.68
N ALA A 71 -3.75 -12.86 -4.89
CA ALA A 71 -2.90 -12.01 -4.06
C ALA A 71 -2.12 -12.81 -3.01
N ILE A 72 -2.78 -13.71 -2.28
CA ILE A 72 -2.13 -14.56 -1.27
C ILE A 72 -1.07 -15.46 -1.91
N THR A 73 -1.40 -16.09 -3.03
CA THR A 73 -0.49 -16.99 -3.75
C THR A 73 0.72 -16.25 -4.31
N SER A 74 0.55 -15.02 -4.84
CA SER A 74 1.67 -14.20 -5.32
C SER A 74 2.67 -13.85 -4.21
N HIS A 75 2.20 -13.78 -2.96
CA HIS A 75 3.03 -13.62 -1.76
C HIS A 75 3.51 -14.95 -1.16
N LYS A 76 3.44 -16.06 -1.91
CA LYS A 76 3.79 -17.41 -1.44
C LYS A 76 3.01 -17.82 -0.19
N GLY A 77 1.85 -17.23 0.01
CA GLY A 77 0.94 -17.54 1.09
C GLY A 77 -0.02 -18.67 0.75
N ILE A 78 -0.72 -19.14 1.77
CA ILE A 78 -1.68 -20.24 1.68
C ILE A 78 -3.00 -19.75 2.26
N ILE A 79 -4.10 -20.09 1.61
CA ILE A 79 -5.45 -19.84 2.13
C ILE A 79 -6.21 -21.16 2.26
N LYS A 80 -6.81 -21.36 3.43
CA LYS A 80 -7.70 -22.50 3.70
C LYS A 80 -9.06 -21.99 4.17
N VAL A 81 -10.09 -22.77 3.91
CA VAL A 81 -11.46 -22.44 4.27
C VAL A 81 -12.08 -23.58 5.05
N GLU A 82 -12.64 -23.23 6.20
CA GLU A 82 -13.47 -24.12 7.02
C GLU A 82 -14.89 -23.54 7.05
N SER A 83 -15.85 -24.28 6.55
CA SER A 83 -17.25 -23.82 6.55
C SER A 83 -18.20 -24.97 6.75
N GLU A 84 -19.24 -24.69 7.51
CA GLU A 84 -20.37 -25.60 7.71
C GLU A 84 -21.67 -24.81 7.53
N GLU A 85 -22.55 -25.32 6.68
CA GLU A 85 -23.83 -24.69 6.40
C GLU A 85 -24.66 -24.49 7.70
N GLY A 86 -25.11 -23.26 7.92
CA GLY A 86 -25.82 -22.85 9.14
C GLY A 86 -24.93 -22.47 10.32
N LYS A 87 -23.61 -22.64 10.25
CA LYS A 87 -22.70 -22.33 11.38
C LYS A 87 -21.71 -21.19 11.08
N GLY A 88 -21.52 -20.84 9.81
CA GLY A 88 -20.60 -19.78 9.39
C GLY A 88 -19.36 -20.28 8.66
N THR A 89 -18.43 -19.36 8.40
CA THR A 89 -17.21 -19.61 7.62
C THR A 89 -15.99 -19.06 8.32
N GLY A 90 -14.88 -19.78 8.28
CA GLY A 90 -13.56 -19.37 8.69
C GLY A 90 -12.60 -19.40 7.50
N PHE A 91 -11.98 -18.26 7.19
CA PHE A 91 -10.88 -18.16 6.26
C PHE A 91 -9.57 -18.10 7.05
N HIS A 92 -8.62 -18.97 6.73
CA HIS A 92 -7.32 -19.08 7.34
C HIS A 92 -6.27 -18.69 6.30
N VAL A 93 -5.63 -17.56 6.48
CA VAL A 93 -4.60 -17.04 5.58
C VAL A 93 -3.24 -17.15 6.27
N TYR A 94 -2.31 -17.83 5.63
CA TYR A 94 -0.94 -18.00 6.09
C TYR A 94 0.01 -17.26 5.15
N LEU A 95 0.71 -16.26 5.64
CA LEU A 95 1.73 -15.53 4.89
C LEU A 95 3.10 -15.83 5.49
N PRO A 96 4.09 -16.24 4.68
CA PRO A 96 5.44 -16.48 5.19
C PRO A 96 5.97 -15.25 5.91
N LEU A 97 6.49 -15.43 7.13
CA LEU A 97 7.21 -14.38 7.81
C LEU A 97 8.61 -14.29 7.20
N ILE A 98 8.93 -13.16 6.64
CA ILE A 98 10.28 -12.82 6.24
C ILE A 98 11.01 -12.48 7.53
N GLU A 99 12.08 -13.23 7.88
CA GLU A 99 13.01 -12.74 8.88
C GLU A 99 13.55 -11.42 8.35
N ALA A 100 13.27 -10.35 9.09
CA ALA A 100 13.86 -9.06 8.77
C ALA A 100 15.39 -9.26 8.84
N ASN A 101 16.01 -9.40 7.68
CA ASN A 101 17.45 -9.24 7.61
C ASN A 101 17.73 -7.85 8.20
N GLU A 102 18.61 -7.80 9.20
CA GLU A 102 19.06 -6.56 9.87
C GLU A 102 19.69 -5.54 8.90
N ALA A 103 19.54 -5.76 7.58
CA ALA A 103 20.05 -4.91 6.50
C ALA A 103 19.10 -3.81 6.03
N ASN A 104 17.93 -3.64 6.64
CA ASN A 104 17.10 -2.48 6.37
C ASN A 104 16.83 -1.71 7.66
N PRO A 105 17.66 -0.70 8.00
CA PRO A 105 17.48 0.11 9.21
C PRO A 105 16.28 1.04 9.15
N GLU A 106 15.38 0.88 8.17
CA GLU A 106 14.19 1.74 8.01
C GLU A 106 12.98 1.35 8.89
N SER A 107 13.06 0.24 9.65
CA SER A 107 12.03 -0.13 10.64
C SER A 107 12.51 0.11 12.07
N SER A 108 13.30 1.15 12.32
CA SER A 108 13.49 1.65 13.68
C SER A 108 12.20 2.36 14.11
N SER A 109 11.61 1.90 15.20
CA SER A 109 10.59 2.58 16.00
C SER A 109 11.13 3.92 16.55
N GLY A 110 11.43 4.84 15.65
CA GLY A 110 11.72 6.23 15.99
C GLY A 110 10.43 7.01 16.01
N GLU A 111 10.33 7.98 16.88
CA GLU A 111 9.27 8.98 16.85
C GLU A 111 9.26 9.66 15.47
N ALA A 112 8.06 10.02 14.97
CA ALA A 112 7.93 10.75 13.71
C ALA A 112 8.65 12.10 13.83
N GLU A 113 9.44 12.47 12.83
CA GLU A 113 10.18 13.73 12.83
C GLU A 113 9.23 14.88 12.47
N GLU A 114 9.21 15.92 13.31
CA GLU A 114 8.36 17.09 13.11
C GLU A 114 9.00 18.12 12.15
N GLY A 115 8.13 18.86 11.46
CA GLY A 115 8.51 19.98 10.63
C GLY A 115 8.76 21.28 11.42
N LEU A 116 9.37 22.24 10.75
CA LEU A 116 9.62 23.58 11.26
C LEU A 116 8.64 24.62 10.69
N GLY A 117 7.50 24.18 10.14
CA GLY A 117 6.51 25.03 9.51
C GLY A 117 6.71 25.17 7.98
N GLU A 118 7.51 24.30 7.38
CA GLU A 118 7.73 24.30 5.91
C GLU A 118 6.44 23.96 5.18
N THR A 119 6.28 24.52 3.98
CA THR A 119 5.12 24.25 3.11
C THR A 119 5.41 23.10 2.17
N ILE A 120 4.54 22.09 2.20
CA ILE A 120 4.60 20.89 1.35
C ILE A 120 3.40 20.91 0.39
N LEU A 121 3.65 20.70 -0.91
CA LEU A 121 2.62 20.47 -1.90
C LEU A 121 2.40 18.96 -2.06
N THR A 122 1.20 18.49 -1.75
CA THR A 122 0.80 17.09 -1.94
C THR A 122 -0.03 16.94 -3.22
N VAL A 123 0.30 15.94 -4.04
CA VAL A 123 -0.34 15.69 -5.33
C VAL A 123 -0.74 14.23 -5.42
N ASP A 124 -2.04 13.96 -5.46
CA ASP A 124 -2.61 12.62 -5.60
C ASP A 124 -4.03 12.77 -6.16
N ASP A 125 -4.47 11.90 -7.05
CA ASP A 125 -5.81 12.01 -7.66
C ASP A 125 -6.93 11.48 -6.74
N ASN A 126 -6.58 10.75 -5.68
CA ASN A 126 -7.52 10.23 -4.70
C ASN A 126 -7.75 11.24 -3.55
N ASP A 127 -8.98 11.72 -3.41
CA ASP A 127 -9.39 12.69 -2.38
C ASP A 127 -9.05 12.20 -0.95
N THR A 128 -9.33 10.92 -0.65
CA THR A 128 -9.05 10.34 0.68
C THR A 128 -7.55 10.32 1.00
N VAL A 129 -6.71 10.06 0.00
CA VAL A 129 -5.25 10.10 0.16
C VAL A 129 -4.78 11.51 0.46
N ARG A 130 -5.29 12.52 -0.28
CA ARG A 130 -4.94 13.92 -0.01
C ARG A 130 -5.39 14.37 1.38
N GLU A 131 -6.62 14.04 1.80
CA GLU A 131 -7.11 14.34 3.15
C GLU A 131 -6.22 13.71 4.24
N ASN A 132 -5.78 12.46 4.03
CA ASN A 132 -4.87 11.79 4.93
C ASN A 132 -3.49 12.47 4.99
N TYR A 133 -2.91 12.86 3.84
CA TYR A 133 -1.68 13.63 3.80
C TYR A 133 -1.82 14.93 4.60
N LYS A 134 -2.89 15.67 4.35
CA LYS A 134 -3.15 16.93 5.06
C LYS A 134 -3.21 16.73 6.57
N ALA A 135 -3.96 15.72 7.03
CA ALA A 135 -4.09 15.43 8.45
C ALA A 135 -2.74 15.06 9.08
N ILE A 136 -1.99 14.13 8.46
CA ILE A 136 -0.70 13.66 8.94
C ILE A 136 0.32 14.80 8.94
N LEU A 137 0.51 15.50 7.82
CA LEU A 137 1.53 16.53 7.69
C LEU A 137 1.24 17.73 8.58
N THR A 138 -0.04 18.11 8.74
CA THR A 138 -0.42 19.18 9.68
C THR A 138 -0.13 18.77 11.13
N SER A 139 -0.38 17.51 11.49
CA SER A 139 -0.03 17.00 12.84
C SER A 139 1.48 16.98 13.10
N LEU A 140 2.28 16.91 12.04
CA LEU A 140 3.74 16.98 12.05
C LEU A 140 4.28 18.43 11.86
N ASN A 141 3.45 19.44 12.04
CA ASN A 141 3.83 20.86 11.96
C ASN A 141 4.27 21.34 10.56
N TYR A 142 3.74 20.77 9.48
CA TYR A 142 3.91 21.27 8.12
C TYR A 142 2.68 22.06 7.65
N ASN A 143 2.88 23.06 6.77
CA ASN A 143 1.81 23.67 6.00
C ASN A 143 1.57 22.85 4.73
N VAL A 144 0.31 22.62 4.36
CA VAL A 144 -0.04 21.73 3.24
C VAL A 144 -0.80 22.48 2.16
N LEU A 145 -0.31 22.41 0.95
CA LEU A 145 -1.03 22.74 -0.29
C LEU A 145 -1.38 21.43 -0.97
N GLU A 146 -2.52 21.41 -1.67
CA GLU A 146 -3.07 20.19 -2.27
C GLU A 146 -3.33 20.40 -3.77
N ALA A 147 -3.11 19.34 -4.56
CA ALA A 147 -3.52 19.29 -5.96
C ALA A 147 -4.01 17.88 -6.32
N SER A 148 -5.04 17.77 -7.13
CA SER A 148 -5.69 16.52 -7.52
C SER A 148 -5.13 15.88 -8.79
N ASN A 149 -4.18 16.51 -9.45
CA ASN A 149 -3.52 16.03 -10.66
C ASN A 149 -2.32 16.92 -11.00
N GLY A 150 -1.48 16.46 -11.93
CA GLY A 150 -0.26 17.18 -12.29
C GLY A 150 -0.48 18.58 -12.87
N LEU A 151 -1.57 18.83 -13.62
CA LEU A 151 -1.85 20.18 -14.17
C LEU A 151 -2.15 21.17 -13.03
N GLU A 152 -3.02 20.79 -12.11
CA GLU A 152 -3.34 21.61 -10.94
C GLU A 152 -2.10 21.83 -10.06
N ALA A 153 -1.27 20.80 -9.92
CA ALA A 153 -0.03 20.89 -9.16
C ALA A 153 0.93 21.94 -9.73
N VAL A 154 1.09 22.00 -11.06
CA VAL A 154 1.89 23.03 -11.74
C VAL A 154 1.32 24.42 -11.46
N ASP A 155 0.00 24.61 -11.57
CA ASP A 155 -0.66 25.90 -11.32
C ASP A 155 -0.52 26.33 -9.84
N VAL A 156 -0.69 25.43 -8.89
CA VAL A 156 -0.49 25.68 -7.46
C VAL A 156 0.96 26.03 -7.20
N PHE A 157 1.91 25.26 -7.74
CA PHE A 157 3.33 25.51 -7.57
C PHE A 157 3.75 26.89 -8.10
N ILE A 158 3.31 27.29 -9.28
CA ILE A 158 3.62 28.61 -9.87
C ILE A 158 3.15 29.75 -8.96
N ARG A 159 1.93 29.61 -8.40
CA ARG A 159 1.37 30.63 -7.49
C ARG A 159 2.11 30.72 -6.16
N HIS A 160 2.65 29.61 -5.67
CA HIS A 160 3.29 29.48 -4.36
C HIS A 160 4.78 29.07 -4.45
N GLN A 161 5.44 29.38 -5.58
CA GLN A 161 6.80 28.92 -5.87
C GLN A 161 7.85 29.31 -4.82
N ASN A 162 7.64 30.41 -4.11
CA ASN A 162 8.54 30.89 -3.06
C ASN A 162 8.24 30.28 -1.68
N GLU A 163 7.10 29.63 -1.51
CA GLU A 163 6.63 29.05 -0.25
C GLU A 163 6.85 27.52 -0.21
N VAL A 164 6.61 26.86 -1.36
CA VAL A 164 6.73 25.38 -1.45
C VAL A 164 8.18 24.95 -1.29
N MET A 165 8.44 24.20 -0.22
CA MET A 165 9.77 23.67 0.12
C MET A 165 9.97 22.24 -0.38
N LEU A 166 8.89 21.45 -0.47
CA LEU A 166 8.92 20.05 -0.89
C LEU A 166 7.62 19.72 -1.63
N ILE A 167 7.70 18.82 -2.59
CA ILE A 167 6.55 18.23 -3.27
C ILE A 167 6.52 16.73 -2.97
N ILE A 168 5.35 16.22 -2.59
CA ILE A 168 5.05 14.79 -2.47
C ILE A 168 4.03 14.47 -3.56
N SER A 169 4.40 13.66 -4.54
CA SER A 169 3.55 13.41 -5.70
C SER A 169 3.41 11.92 -5.97
N ASP A 170 2.16 11.47 -6.22
CA ASP A 170 1.96 10.18 -6.88
C ASP A 170 2.57 10.25 -8.30
N LEU A 171 3.07 9.13 -8.76
CA LEU A 171 3.64 9.00 -10.10
C LEU A 171 2.55 8.89 -11.17
N VAL A 172 1.53 8.08 -10.91
CA VAL A 172 0.49 7.74 -11.88
C VAL A 172 -0.80 8.46 -11.55
N MET A 173 -1.09 9.50 -12.31
CA MET A 173 -2.29 10.30 -12.15
C MET A 173 -2.93 10.63 -13.51
N PRO A 174 -4.26 10.86 -13.57
CA PRO A 174 -4.94 11.27 -14.79
C PRO A 174 -4.50 12.69 -15.23
N LYS A 175 -4.69 13.00 -16.51
CA LYS A 175 -4.37 14.26 -17.21
C LYS A 175 -2.87 14.50 -17.39
N LEU A 176 -2.12 14.68 -16.31
CA LEU A 176 -0.68 14.88 -16.32
C LEU A 176 -0.08 14.07 -15.17
N GLY A 177 0.86 13.16 -15.46
CA GLY A 177 1.54 12.34 -14.47
C GLY A 177 2.45 13.17 -13.56
N GLY A 178 2.81 12.58 -12.41
CA GLY A 178 3.64 13.28 -11.43
C GLY A 178 5.00 13.69 -11.98
N PHE A 179 5.63 12.79 -12.75
CA PHE A 179 6.95 13.07 -13.32
C PHE A 179 6.94 14.23 -14.33
N GLU A 180 5.99 14.24 -15.26
CA GLU A 180 5.84 15.32 -16.24
C GLU A 180 5.50 16.65 -15.58
N ALA A 181 4.70 16.63 -14.50
CA ALA A 181 4.38 17.82 -13.71
C ALA A 181 5.65 18.40 -13.07
N ILE A 182 6.46 17.55 -12.44
CA ILE A 182 7.73 17.99 -11.82
C ILE A 182 8.68 18.56 -12.89
N LYS A 183 8.81 17.96 -14.06
CA LYS A 183 9.61 18.50 -15.17
C LYS A 183 9.16 19.88 -15.62
N GLN A 184 7.86 20.21 -15.54
CA GLN A 184 7.37 21.56 -15.81
C GLN A 184 7.72 22.52 -14.68
N MET A 185 7.60 22.10 -13.43
CA MET A 185 7.94 22.92 -12.25
C MET A 185 9.43 23.23 -12.17
N GLU A 186 10.30 22.27 -12.53
CA GLU A 186 11.76 22.45 -12.60
C GLU A 186 12.19 23.54 -13.61
N LYS A 187 11.40 23.79 -14.66
CA LYS A 187 11.63 24.91 -15.59
C LYS A 187 11.35 26.27 -14.96
N VAL A 188 10.51 26.31 -13.92
CA VAL A 188 10.17 27.53 -13.17
C VAL A 188 11.20 27.74 -12.04
N ARG A 189 11.52 26.69 -11.32
CA ARG A 189 12.48 26.66 -10.22
C ARG A 189 13.25 25.34 -10.22
N SER A 190 14.55 25.37 -10.52
CA SER A 190 15.36 24.17 -10.74
C SER A 190 15.77 23.40 -9.48
N ASP A 191 15.62 24.01 -8.30
CA ASP A 191 15.97 23.44 -6.99
C ASP A 191 14.75 22.82 -6.25
N VAL A 192 13.76 22.35 -7.00
CA VAL A 192 12.55 21.73 -6.44
C VAL A 192 12.90 20.41 -5.77
N LYS A 193 12.60 20.31 -4.47
CA LYS A 193 12.75 19.07 -3.73
C LYS A 193 11.50 18.20 -3.90
N VAL A 194 11.68 16.93 -4.26
CA VAL A 194 10.58 16.04 -4.61
C VAL A 194 10.74 14.67 -3.95
N ILE A 195 9.64 14.15 -3.45
CA ILE A 195 9.46 12.74 -3.09
C ILE A 195 8.33 12.19 -3.96
N PHE A 196 8.64 11.20 -4.79
CA PHE A 196 7.61 10.45 -5.48
C PHE A 196 7.08 9.33 -4.59
N VAL A 197 5.78 9.07 -4.69
CA VAL A 197 5.13 7.97 -4.00
C VAL A 197 4.53 7.04 -5.03
N THR A 198 4.73 5.74 -4.90
CA THR A 198 4.24 4.77 -5.87
C THR A 198 3.73 3.50 -5.20
N GLY A 199 2.65 2.92 -5.75
CA GLY A 199 2.16 1.58 -5.41
C GLY A 199 2.81 0.47 -6.25
N TYR A 200 3.61 0.82 -7.26
CA TYR A 200 4.32 -0.13 -8.12
C TYR A 200 5.72 -0.43 -7.57
N ASP A 201 6.30 -1.54 -8.04
CA ASP A 201 7.69 -1.87 -7.71
C ASP A 201 8.59 -0.71 -8.15
N LYS A 202 9.42 -0.24 -7.20
CA LYS A 202 10.33 0.89 -7.38
C LYS A 202 11.19 0.73 -8.63
N ASP A 203 11.64 -0.50 -8.89
CA ASP A 203 12.48 -0.83 -10.04
C ASP A 203 11.73 -0.79 -11.38
N GLU A 204 10.42 -1.01 -11.37
CA GLU A 204 9.59 -0.94 -12.57
C GLU A 204 9.16 0.51 -12.88
N ALA A 205 8.85 1.28 -11.86
CA ALA A 205 8.53 2.71 -11.98
C ALA A 205 9.74 3.55 -12.42
N MET A 206 10.96 3.10 -12.12
CA MET A 206 12.22 3.79 -12.49
C MET A 206 12.76 3.42 -13.89
N LYS A 207 12.19 2.39 -14.55
CA LYS A 207 12.65 1.94 -15.89
C LYS A 207 12.13 2.78 -17.04
N ASP A 208 11.02 3.47 -16.88
CA ASP A 208 10.44 4.31 -17.89
C ASP A 208 10.86 5.78 -17.72
N GLU A 209 11.65 6.24 -18.71
CA GLU A 209 11.90 7.63 -19.08
C GLU A 209 12.63 8.55 -18.08
N GLY A 210 13.93 8.33 -17.90
CA GLY A 210 14.82 9.44 -17.49
C GLY A 210 14.74 9.84 -16.02
N TYR A 211 14.31 8.93 -15.15
CA TYR A 211 14.48 9.08 -13.71
C TYR A 211 15.97 9.23 -13.39
N SER A 212 16.37 10.39 -12.90
CA SER A 212 17.69 10.56 -12.35
C SER A 212 17.70 10.06 -10.90
N GLU A 213 18.86 9.58 -10.42
CA GLU A 213 19.08 9.19 -9.01
C GLU A 213 18.81 10.34 -8.01
N ASN A 214 18.46 11.52 -8.50
CA ASN A 214 18.20 12.72 -7.71
C ASN A 214 16.82 12.76 -7.02
N TYR A 215 15.88 11.92 -7.45
CA TYR A 215 14.54 11.88 -6.84
C TYR A 215 14.43 10.82 -5.75
N ALA A 216 13.87 11.20 -4.61
CA ALA A 216 13.49 10.25 -3.58
C ALA A 216 12.19 9.55 -3.98
N VAL A 217 12.13 8.21 -3.82
CA VAL A 217 10.93 7.42 -4.08
C VAL A 217 10.56 6.64 -2.83
N LEU A 218 9.29 6.76 -2.43
CA LEU A 218 8.70 6.04 -1.30
C LEU A 218 7.64 5.06 -1.83
N SER A 219 7.80 3.78 -1.56
CA SER A 219 6.86 2.75 -2.00
C SER A 219 5.68 2.61 -1.03
N LYS A 220 4.45 2.59 -1.55
CA LYS A 220 3.24 2.27 -0.78
C LYS A 220 3.19 0.74 -0.53
N PRO A 221 2.81 0.26 0.69
CA PRO A 221 2.48 1.03 1.88
C PRO A 221 3.72 1.48 2.67
N TYR A 222 3.65 2.65 3.31
CA TYR A 222 4.68 3.20 4.19
C TYR A 222 4.07 3.66 5.52
N SER A 223 4.91 3.73 6.56
CA SER A 223 4.50 4.24 7.87
C SER A 223 4.67 5.76 7.96
N ILE A 224 4.02 6.39 8.95
CA ILE A 224 4.15 7.83 9.21
C ILE A 224 5.61 8.18 9.53
N GLU A 225 6.31 7.32 10.25
CA GLU A 225 7.73 7.49 10.60
C GLU A 225 8.63 7.44 9.37
N SER A 226 8.35 6.53 8.42
CA SER A 226 9.09 6.44 7.17
C SER A 226 8.88 7.69 6.30
N LEU A 227 7.63 8.17 6.23
CA LEU A 227 7.29 9.39 5.51
C LEU A 227 7.98 10.61 6.13
N SER A 228 7.87 10.80 7.45
CA SER A 228 8.46 11.95 8.15
C SER A 228 9.98 12.02 8.00
N ARG A 229 10.65 10.87 8.14
CA ARG A 229 12.10 10.73 7.89
C ARG A 229 12.50 11.06 6.46
N ALA A 230 11.75 10.56 5.47
CA ALA A 230 12.01 10.86 4.07
C ALA A 230 11.87 12.37 3.78
N ILE A 231 10.85 13.02 4.37
CA ILE A 231 10.63 14.46 4.27
C ILE A 231 11.81 15.23 4.88
N ARG A 232 12.19 14.96 6.13
CA ARG A 232 13.30 15.65 6.79
C ARG A 232 14.60 15.46 6.03
N LYS A 233 14.95 14.22 5.69
CA LYS A 233 16.15 13.92 4.89
C LYS A 233 16.20 14.72 3.59
N LYS A 234 15.03 14.89 2.92
CA LYS A 234 14.97 15.64 1.66
C LYS A 234 14.99 17.15 1.88
N LEU A 235 14.40 17.66 2.95
CA LEU A 235 14.42 19.08 3.29
C LEU A 235 15.79 19.55 3.77
N ASP A 236 16.54 18.70 4.45
CA ASP A 236 17.86 19.03 5.03
C ASP A 236 19.03 18.81 4.06
N SER A 237 18.79 18.18 2.89
CA SER A 237 19.77 17.98 1.82
C SER A 237 19.88 19.22 0.94
#